data_a006f86e40bc8223461c306ced91776e
#
_entry.id   a006f86e40bc8223461c306ced91776e
#
_cell.length_a   1.000
_cell.length_b   1.000
_cell.length_c   1.000
_cell.angle_alpha   90.00
_cell.angle_beta   90.00
_cell.angle_gamma   90.00
#
_symmetry.space_group_name_H-M   'P 1'
#
loop_
_entity.id
_entity.type
_entity.pdbx_description
1 polymer ?
#
loop_
_entity_poly.entity_id
_entity_poly.type
_entity_poly.pdbx_seq_one_letter_code
_entity_poly.pdbx_strand_id
1 'polypeptide(L)'
;MKKIIGLVLVIAIFIGIGFGVKRFIEGPPQTVNGILVIGTEKDVNKVKQLYKNKTKQTVDYKMKLLVTKKGELNLKYAVINKTTAEQFVKKGIFRARKDPDSLSIISEPVHEIKELSGSLDLLYSLDDKNMVNNEIELNGQMIPVHYVKHQAWIGYIPMDLVILNDQTYDELADSESIITLFQLNSGSKFDYKNKEKTNQVFKEIESVYPDSEDKVNFVDIED
;
A
#
# COMPACT_ATOMS: atom_id res chain seq x y z
N MET A 1 31.35 -17.42 43.58
CA MET A 1 30.99 -17.90 42.23
C MET A 1 29.56 -18.43 42.12
N LYS A 2 29.09 -19.41 42.92
CA LYS A 2 27.71 -19.95 42.84
C LYS A 2 26.59 -18.92 42.95
N LYS A 3 26.72 -17.89 43.81
CA LYS A 3 25.71 -16.81 43.96
C LYS A 3 25.63 -15.89 42.73
N ILE A 4 26.74 -15.64 42.04
CA ILE A 4 26.76 -14.81 40.85
C ILE A 4 26.12 -15.56 39.68
N ILE A 5 26.38 -16.86 39.54
CA ILE A 5 25.76 -17.72 38.50
C ILE A 5 24.24 -17.76 38.71
N GLY A 6 23.77 -17.90 39.94
CA GLY A 6 22.33 -17.85 40.25
C GLY A 6 21.68 -16.52 39.88
N LEU A 7 22.34 -15.39 40.16
CA LEU A 7 21.83 -14.06 39.79
C LEU A 7 21.72 -13.89 38.27
N VAL A 8 22.76 -14.32 37.52
CA VAL A 8 22.76 -14.23 36.03
C VAL A 8 21.65 -15.09 35.44
N LEU A 9 21.40 -16.28 36.00
CA LEU A 9 20.34 -17.18 35.55
C LEU A 9 18.94 -16.57 35.78
N VAL A 10 18.72 -15.95 36.95
CA VAL A 10 17.47 -15.26 37.26
C VAL A 10 17.24 -14.10 36.32
N ILE A 11 18.25 -13.27 36.04
CA ILE A 11 18.16 -12.16 35.09
C ILE A 11 17.83 -12.66 33.69
N ALA A 12 18.49 -13.75 33.22
CA ALA A 12 18.23 -14.35 31.93
C ALA A 12 16.78 -14.86 31.80
N ILE A 13 16.22 -15.45 32.86
CA ILE A 13 14.82 -15.91 32.91
C ILE A 13 13.86 -14.72 32.80
N PHE A 14 14.10 -13.65 33.58
CA PHE A 14 13.25 -12.45 33.51
C PHE A 14 13.30 -11.77 32.14
N ILE A 15 14.47 -11.70 31.48
CA ILE A 15 14.62 -11.20 30.13
C ILE A 15 13.83 -12.10 29.16
N GLY A 16 13.98 -13.44 29.27
CA GLY A 16 13.27 -14.40 28.43
C GLY A 16 11.75 -14.32 28.57
N ILE A 17 11.25 -14.19 29.81
CA ILE A 17 9.82 -13.99 30.08
C ILE A 17 9.36 -12.64 29.50
N GLY A 18 10.11 -11.56 29.72
CA GLY A 18 9.78 -10.23 29.18
C GLY A 18 9.66 -10.23 27.67
N PHE A 19 10.59 -10.87 26.94
CA PHE A 19 10.52 -11.04 25.49
C PHE A 19 9.34 -11.92 25.06
N GLY A 20 9.07 -13.01 25.78
CA GLY A 20 7.93 -13.90 25.50
C GLY A 20 6.59 -13.20 25.69
N VAL A 21 6.40 -12.47 26.78
CA VAL A 21 5.18 -11.69 27.06
C VAL A 21 5.00 -10.58 26.03
N LYS A 22 6.06 -9.83 25.69
CA LYS A 22 6.00 -8.80 24.64
C LYS A 22 5.54 -9.39 23.31
N ARG A 23 6.14 -10.50 22.88
CA ARG A 23 5.79 -11.17 21.62
C ARG A 23 4.36 -11.75 21.62
N PHE A 24 3.90 -12.21 22.78
CA PHE A 24 2.53 -12.71 22.95
C PHE A 24 1.50 -11.57 22.86
N ILE A 25 1.79 -10.39 23.43
CA ILE A 25 0.90 -9.22 23.41
C ILE A 25 0.93 -8.54 22.04
N GLU A 26 2.11 -8.34 21.44
CA GLU A 26 2.28 -7.62 20.20
C GLU A 26 2.04 -8.49 18.95
N GLY A 27 1.98 -9.82 19.11
CA GLY A 27 1.89 -10.77 18.01
C GLY A 27 3.17 -10.86 17.18
N PRO A 28 3.16 -11.58 16.05
CA PRO A 28 4.33 -11.75 15.19
C PRO A 28 4.80 -10.41 14.60
N PRO A 29 6.09 -10.28 14.25
CA PRO A 29 6.61 -9.13 13.56
C PRO A 29 5.85 -8.89 12.24
N GLN A 30 5.65 -7.61 11.91
CA GLN A 30 5.10 -7.19 10.62
C GLN A 30 6.26 -6.65 9.77
N THR A 31 6.83 -7.50 8.95
CA THR A 31 7.99 -7.16 8.13
C THR A 31 7.64 -6.06 7.15
N VAL A 32 8.46 -5.02 7.11
CA VAL A 32 8.49 -4.03 6.03
C VAL A 32 9.77 -4.30 5.22
N ASN A 33 9.59 -4.76 4.01
CA ASN A 33 10.66 -4.99 3.05
C ASN A 33 10.50 -4.11 1.80
N GLY A 34 9.44 -3.29 1.74
CA GLY A 34 9.19 -2.33 0.68
C GLY A 34 8.53 -1.05 1.18
N ILE A 35 8.76 0.02 0.43
CA ILE A 35 8.12 1.33 0.62
C ILE A 35 7.50 1.73 -0.70
N LEU A 36 6.22 2.12 -0.67
CA LEU A 36 5.54 2.75 -1.80
C LEU A 36 5.54 4.27 -1.58
N VAL A 37 5.93 5.01 -2.60
CA VAL A 37 5.87 6.48 -2.60
C VAL A 37 5.13 6.95 -3.83
N ILE A 38 4.11 7.79 -3.61
CA ILE A 38 3.29 8.38 -4.67
C ILE A 38 3.68 9.84 -4.83
N GLY A 39 3.89 10.30 -6.04
CA GLY A 39 4.21 11.70 -6.27
C GLY A 39 4.47 12.05 -7.72
N THR A 40 4.91 13.28 -7.95
CA THR A 40 5.45 13.69 -9.24
C THR A 40 6.81 13.03 -9.46
N GLU A 41 7.24 12.92 -10.71
CA GLU A 41 8.58 12.42 -11.06
C GLU A 41 9.69 13.16 -10.27
N LYS A 42 9.55 14.47 -10.11
CA LYS A 42 10.49 15.31 -9.38
C LYS A 42 10.59 14.89 -7.90
N ASP A 43 9.46 14.67 -7.23
CA ASP A 43 9.44 14.34 -5.80
C ASP A 43 9.93 12.92 -5.56
N VAL A 44 9.47 11.98 -6.38
CA VAL A 44 9.91 10.59 -6.32
C VAL A 44 11.42 10.47 -6.58
N ASN A 45 11.98 11.24 -7.51
CA ASN A 45 13.42 11.22 -7.79
C ASN A 45 14.26 11.70 -6.60
N LYS A 46 13.78 12.64 -5.78
CA LYS A 46 14.47 13.02 -4.52
C LYS A 46 14.49 11.84 -3.55
N VAL A 47 13.38 11.11 -3.40
CA VAL A 47 13.31 9.92 -2.55
C VAL A 47 14.19 8.80 -3.10
N LYS A 48 14.28 8.60 -4.43
CA LYS A 48 15.21 7.65 -5.06
C LYS A 48 16.66 7.93 -4.68
N GLN A 49 17.07 9.20 -4.68
CA GLN A 49 18.43 9.57 -4.27
C GLN A 49 18.67 9.25 -2.78
N LEU A 50 17.69 9.57 -1.91
CA LEU A 50 17.79 9.28 -0.48
C LEU A 50 17.92 7.77 -0.19
N TYR A 51 17.20 6.93 -0.95
CA TYR A 51 17.14 5.48 -0.73
C TYR A 51 18.10 4.66 -1.61
N LYS A 52 18.93 5.30 -2.43
CA LYS A 52 19.85 4.63 -3.38
C LYS A 52 20.65 3.48 -2.78
N ASN A 53 21.16 3.66 -1.56
CA ASN A 53 21.98 2.65 -0.88
C ASN A 53 21.17 1.74 0.07
N LYS A 54 19.87 1.99 0.24
CA LYS A 54 18.96 1.25 1.13
C LYS A 54 18.09 0.26 0.37
N THR A 55 18.09 0.30 -0.96
CA THR A 55 17.24 -0.52 -1.82
C THR A 55 18.04 -1.50 -2.67
N LYS A 56 17.48 -2.70 -2.89
CA LYS A 56 17.99 -3.66 -3.87
C LYS A 56 17.40 -3.41 -5.27
N GLN A 57 16.20 -2.84 -5.32
CA GLN A 57 15.48 -2.54 -6.55
C GLN A 57 14.51 -1.37 -6.33
N THR A 58 14.32 -0.57 -7.37
CA THR A 58 13.30 0.48 -7.43
C THR A 58 12.53 0.34 -8.73
N VAL A 59 11.20 0.33 -8.66
CA VAL A 59 10.31 0.14 -9.82
C VAL A 59 9.24 1.23 -9.80
N ASP A 60 9.07 1.90 -10.94
CA ASP A 60 8.02 2.89 -11.13
C ASP A 60 6.82 2.27 -11.81
N TYR A 61 5.64 2.64 -11.33
CA TYR A 61 4.35 2.31 -11.92
C TYR A 61 3.57 3.60 -12.15
N LYS A 62 2.71 3.60 -13.15
CA LYS A 62 1.83 4.71 -13.46
C LYS A 62 0.53 4.59 -12.65
N MET A 63 0.04 5.71 -12.18
CA MET A 63 -1.24 5.83 -11.48
C MET A 63 -1.82 7.22 -11.75
N LYS A 64 -3.16 7.32 -11.79
CA LYS A 64 -3.87 8.60 -11.81
C LYS A 64 -4.64 8.76 -10.51
N LEU A 65 -4.51 9.93 -9.89
CA LEU A 65 -5.28 10.31 -8.71
C LEU A 65 -6.37 11.28 -9.16
N LEU A 66 -7.60 10.80 -9.23
CA LEU A 66 -8.73 11.58 -9.74
C LEU A 66 -9.61 12.07 -8.61
N VAL A 67 -10.14 13.28 -8.78
CA VAL A 67 -11.16 13.84 -7.89
C VAL A 67 -12.34 14.24 -8.75
N THR A 68 -13.45 13.51 -8.65
CA THR A 68 -14.69 13.82 -9.34
C THR A 68 -15.67 14.48 -8.37
N LYS A 69 -16.28 15.58 -8.78
CA LYS A 69 -17.33 16.26 -8.00
C LYS A 69 -18.69 15.62 -8.30
N LYS A 70 -19.38 15.14 -7.26
CA LYS A 70 -20.77 14.67 -7.33
C LYS A 70 -21.61 15.47 -6.33
N GLY A 71 -22.27 16.53 -6.79
CA GLY A 71 -22.93 17.50 -5.92
C GLY A 71 -21.90 18.22 -5.02
N GLU A 72 -22.08 18.14 -3.70
CA GLU A 72 -21.15 18.69 -2.70
C GLU A 72 -20.00 17.73 -2.32
N LEU A 73 -20.03 16.48 -2.81
CA LEU A 73 -19.05 15.47 -2.48
C LEU A 73 -17.87 15.48 -3.47
N ASN A 74 -16.67 15.35 -2.95
CA ASN A 74 -15.46 15.09 -3.72
C ASN A 74 -15.15 13.58 -3.63
N LEU A 75 -15.39 12.86 -4.71
CA LEU A 75 -15.05 11.45 -4.84
C LEU A 75 -13.59 11.34 -5.26
N LYS A 76 -12.83 10.52 -4.55
CA LYS A 76 -11.40 10.31 -4.84
C LYS A 76 -11.19 8.89 -5.34
N TYR A 77 -10.55 8.77 -6.49
CA TYR A 77 -10.21 7.49 -7.11
C TYR A 77 -8.69 7.36 -7.30
N ALA A 78 -8.16 6.21 -6.91
CA ALA A 78 -6.86 5.75 -7.36
C ALA A 78 -7.09 4.89 -8.62
N VAL A 79 -6.57 5.31 -9.76
CA VAL A 79 -6.76 4.61 -11.03
C VAL A 79 -5.42 4.03 -11.48
N ILE A 80 -5.40 2.72 -11.70
CA ILE A 80 -4.25 2.00 -12.25
C ILE A 80 -4.70 1.21 -13.48
N ASN A 81 -3.75 0.87 -14.34
CA ASN A 81 -4.03 -0.03 -15.44
C ASN A 81 -3.91 -1.50 -15.02
N LYS A 82 -4.46 -2.40 -15.85
CA LYS A 82 -4.46 -3.85 -15.64
C LYS A 82 -3.05 -4.39 -15.45
N THR A 83 -2.10 -3.98 -16.29
CA THR A 83 -0.69 -4.40 -16.20
C THR A 83 -0.09 -4.07 -14.82
N THR A 84 -0.35 -2.88 -14.28
CA THR A 84 0.10 -2.47 -12.93
C THR A 84 -0.57 -3.30 -11.85
N ALA A 85 -1.89 -3.55 -11.94
CA ALA A 85 -2.62 -4.37 -10.98
C ALA A 85 -2.06 -5.80 -10.90
N GLU A 86 -1.79 -6.44 -12.04
CA GLU A 86 -1.17 -7.77 -12.11
C GLU A 86 0.22 -7.80 -11.45
N GLN A 87 1.03 -6.75 -11.64
CA GLN A 87 2.34 -6.64 -10.97
C GLN A 87 2.21 -6.50 -9.45
N PHE A 88 1.22 -5.75 -8.98
CA PHE A 88 0.97 -5.59 -7.55
C PHE A 88 0.44 -6.87 -6.90
N VAL A 89 -0.43 -7.61 -7.58
CA VAL A 89 -0.87 -8.94 -7.17
C VAL A 89 0.32 -9.89 -7.06
N LYS A 90 1.16 -9.96 -8.09
CA LYS A 90 2.34 -10.84 -8.11
C LYS A 90 3.33 -10.53 -6.98
N LYS A 91 3.36 -9.29 -6.50
CA LYS A 91 4.25 -8.85 -5.41
C LYS A 91 3.58 -8.90 -4.02
N GLY A 92 2.34 -9.36 -3.92
CA GLY A 92 1.58 -9.41 -2.65
C GLY A 92 1.23 -8.03 -2.06
N ILE A 93 1.42 -6.94 -2.81
CA ILE A 93 1.13 -5.57 -2.35
C ILE A 93 -0.28 -5.10 -2.69
N PHE A 94 -0.98 -5.80 -3.59
CA PHE A 94 -2.41 -5.63 -3.79
C PHE A 94 -3.14 -6.42 -2.70
N ARG A 95 -3.91 -5.73 -1.88
CA ARG A 95 -4.56 -6.31 -0.71
C ARG A 95 -6.04 -6.03 -0.74
N ALA A 96 -6.83 -6.98 -0.27
CA ALA A 96 -8.27 -6.81 -0.10
C ALA A 96 -8.66 -7.09 1.35
N ARG A 97 -9.85 -6.66 1.73
CA ARG A 97 -10.41 -6.96 3.04
C ARG A 97 -10.58 -8.47 3.18
N LYS A 98 -10.08 -9.04 4.29
CA LYS A 98 -10.15 -10.48 4.56
C LYS A 98 -11.58 -11.00 4.64
N ASP A 99 -12.43 -10.23 5.29
CA ASP A 99 -13.86 -10.51 5.41
C ASP A 99 -14.65 -9.27 4.96
N PRO A 100 -15.29 -9.32 3.80
CA PRO A 100 -16.01 -8.20 3.21
C PRO A 100 -17.18 -7.69 4.05
N ASP A 101 -17.83 -8.59 4.79
CA ASP A 101 -19.00 -8.28 5.60
C ASP A 101 -18.62 -7.88 7.03
N SER A 102 -17.33 -8.00 7.39
CA SER A 102 -16.80 -7.57 8.68
C SER A 102 -16.52 -6.07 8.71
N LEU A 103 -16.72 -5.45 9.87
CA LEU A 103 -16.22 -4.08 10.14
C LEU A 103 -14.71 -4.04 10.36
N SER A 104 -14.04 -5.18 10.36
CA SER A 104 -12.59 -5.28 10.51
C SER A 104 -11.87 -4.72 9.28
N ILE A 105 -10.84 -3.90 9.51
CA ILE A 105 -9.94 -3.38 8.47
C ILE A 105 -8.77 -4.34 8.18
N ILE A 106 -8.81 -5.57 8.69
CA ILE A 106 -7.78 -6.56 8.41
C ILE A 106 -7.82 -6.90 6.92
N SER A 107 -6.69 -6.75 6.26
CA SER A 107 -6.51 -7.09 4.86
C SER A 107 -5.48 -8.20 4.69
N GLU A 108 -5.61 -8.92 3.59
CA GLU A 108 -4.64 -9.95 3.19
C GLU A 108 -4.23 -9.75 1.72
N PRO A 109 -3.05 -10.22 1.32
CA PRO A 109 -2.63 -10.18 -0.08
C PRO A 109 -3.63 -10.91 -0.97
N VAL A 110 -3.89 -10.35 -2.13
CA VAL A 110 -4.67 -10.99 -3.19
C VAL A 110 -3.70 -11.64 -4.15
N HIS A 111 -3.83 -12.95 -4.35
CA HIS A 111 -2.95 -13.71 -5.24
C HIS A 111 -3.50 -13.86 -6.66
N GLU A 112 -4.77 -13.54 -6.87
CA GLU A 112 -5.44 -13.55 -8.16
C GLU A 112 -6.64 -12.60 -8.15
N ILE A 113 -6.78 -11.78 -9.18
CA ILE A 113 -7.99 -10.99 -9.45
C ILE A 113 -8.70 -11.68 -10.61
N LYS A 114 -9.65 -12.54 -10.31
CA LYS A 114 -10.39 -13.35 -11.31
C LYS A 114 -11.10 -12.48 -12.35
N GLU A 115 -11.61 -11.34 -11.91
CA GLU A 115 -12.33 -10.37 -12.72
C GLU A 115 -11.45 -9.73 -13.81
N LEU A 116 -10.11 -9.73 -13.63
CA LEU A 116 -9.18 -9.22 -14.65
C LEU A 116 -9.13 -10.06 -15.93
N SER A 117 -9.63 -11.31 -15.89
CA SER A 117 -9.78 -12.13 -17.09
C SER A 117 -10.92 -11.65 -17.99
N GLY A 118 -11.82 -10.82 -17.47
CA GLY A 118 -12.91 -10.18 -18.22
C GLY A 118 -12.47 -8.99 -19.06
N SER A 119 -13.40 -8.50 -19.87
CA SER A 119 -13.21 -7.31 -20.71
C SER A 119 -13.62 -6.01 -20.02
N LEU A 120 -14.21 -6.08 -18.82
CA LEU A 120 -14.70 -4.91 -18.08
C LEU A 120 -13.62 -4.36 -17.18
N ASP A 121 -13.64 -3.05 -17.05
CA ASP A 121 -12.87 -2.32 -16.04
C ASP A 121 -13.47 -2.57 -14.65
N LEU A 122 -12.68 -2.47 -13.58
CA LEU A 122 -13.11 -2.85 -12.23
C LEU A 122 -13.18 -1.64 -11.31
N LEU A 123 -14.20 -1.59 -10.46
CA LEU A 123 -14.31 -0.65 -9.35
C LEU A 123 -14.32 -1.42 -8.02
N TYR A 124 -13.31 -1.20 -7.19
CA TYR A 124 -13.27 -1.63 -5.80
C TYR A 124 -13.71 -0.48 -4.91
N SER A 125 -14.89 -0.61 -4.31
CA SER A 125 -15.46 0.39 -3.40
C SER A 125 -16.29 -0.28 -2.31
N LEU A 126 -16.53 0.41 -1.20
CA LEU A 126 -17.41 -0.07 -0.13
C LEU A 126 -18.87 -0.12 -0.57
N ASP A 127 -19.28 0.79 -1.41
CA ASP A 127 -20.65 0.87 -1.92
C ASP A 127 -20.69 1.33 -3.39
N ASP A 128 -21.82 1.13 -4.02
CA ASP A 128 -22.09 1.43 -5.42
C ASP A 128 -22.77 2.80 -5.64
N LYS A 129 -22.91 3.62 -4.58
CA LYS A 129 -23.65 4.91 -4.64
C LYS A 129 -23.11 5.89 -5.67
N ASN A 130 -21.85 5.74 -6.05
CA ASN A 130 -21.19 6.59 -7.02
C ASN A 130 -21.39 6.13 -8.46
N MET A 131 -21.97 4.94 -8.67
CA MET A 131 -22.28 4.40 -9.98
C MET A 131 -23.62 4.88 -10.50
N VAL A 132 -23.72 4.97 -11.82
CA VAL A 132 -24.97 5.20 -12.56
C VAL A 132 -24.98 4.21 -13.73
N ASN A 133 -25.97 3.32 -13.79
CA ASN A 133 -26.10 2.31 -14.85
C ASN A 133 -24.83 1.44 -15.07
N ASN A 134 -24.15 1.04 -14.01
CA ASN A 134 -22.86 0.32 -14.03
C ASN A 134 -21.71 1.13 -14.64
N GLU A 135 -21.78 2.44 -14.59
CA GLU A 135 -20.74 3.34 -15.04
C GLU A 135 -20.31 4.28 -13.90
N ILE A 136 -19.06 4.71 -13.93
CA ILE A 136 -18.53 5.78 -13.05
C ILE A 136 -18.05 6.94 -13.90
N GLU A 137 -18.13 8.13 -13.34
CA GLU A 137 -17.57 9.33 -13.97
C GLU A 137 -16.11 9.51 -13.53
N LEU A 138 -15.19 9.46 -14.47
CA LEU A 138 -13.78 9.76 -14.28
C LEU A 138 -13.39 10.91 -15.22
N ASN A 139 -13.04 12.05 -14.65
CA ASN A 139 -12.62 13.24 -15.39
C ASN A 139 -13.59 13.64 -16.53
N GLY A 140 -14.91 13.60 -16.26
CA GLY A 140 -15.96 13.94 -17.21
C GLY A 140 -16.29 12.85 -18.24
N GLN A 141 -15.66 11.68 -18.17
CA GLN A 141 -15.95 10.51 -19.00
C GLN A 141 -16.73 9.48 -18.20
N MET A 142 -17.82 8.95 -18.78
CA MET A 142 -18.54 7.81 -18.21
C MET A 142 -17.86 6.51 -18.64
N ILE A 143 -17.41 5.73 -17.69
CA ILE A 143 -16.64 4.50 -17.91
C ILE A 143 -17.43 3.32 -17.35
N PRO A 144 -17.79 2.33 -18.19
CA PRO A 144 -18.42 1.10 -17.75
C PRO A 144 -17.47 0.31 -16.85
N VAL A 145 -17.95 -0.09 -15.66
CA VAL A 145 -17.15 -0.86 -14.71
C VAL A 145 -17.93 -2.04 -14.14
N HIS A 146 -17.20 -3.09 -13.82
CA HIS A 146 -17.70 -4.16 -12.98
C HIS A 146 -17.43 -3.79 -11.52
N TYR A 147 -18.50 -3.66 -10.73
CA TYR A 147 -18.41 -3.34 -9.31
C TYR A 147 -17.99 -4.57 -8.51
N VAL A 148 -16.88 -4.46 -7.81
CA VAL A 148 -16.42 -5.46 -6.84
C VAL A 148 -16.72 -4.93 -5.45
N LYS A 149 -17.71 -5.54 -4.76
CA LYS A 149 -18.15 -5.15 -3.42
C LYS A 149 -17.08 -5.48 -2.38
N HIS A 150 -15.85 -4.97 -2.56
CA HIS A 150 -14.74 -5.12 -1.63
C HIS A 150 -13.89 -3.88 -1.66
N GLN A 151 -13.37 -3.49 -0.49
CA GLN A 151 -12.23 -2.57 -0.49
C GLN A 151 -10.97 -3.31 -0.87
N ALA A 152 -10.24 -2.75 -1.83
CA ALA A 152 -8.88 -3.15 -2.14
C ALA A 152 -7.93 -1.98 -1.91
N TRP A 153 -6.70 -2.30 -1.57
CA TRP A 153 -5.66 -1.33 -1.25
C TRP A 153 -4.36 -1.64 -1.98
N ILE A 154 -3.73 -0.59 -2.46
CA ILE A 154 -2.33 -0.60 -2.88
C ILE A 154 -1.56 0.08 -1.75
N GLY A 155 -0.89 -0.70 -0.90
CA GLY A 155 -0.46 -0.15 0.36
C GLY A 155 -1.67 0.28 1.21
N TYR A 156 -1.75 1.51 1.66
CA TYR A 156 -2.87 2.06 2.44
C TYR A 156 -3.37 3.37 1.82
N ILE A 157 -3.94 3.29 0.62
CA ILE A 157 -4.51 4.46 -0.06
C ILE A 157 -6.00 4.54 0.31
N PRO A 158 -6.45 5.54 1.07
CA PRO A 158 -7.82 5.63 1.56
C PRO A 158 -8.76 6.22 0.49
N MET A 159 -8.87 5.58 -0.66
CA MET A 159 -9.75 5.98 -1.74
C MET A 159 -10.23 4.76 -2.52
N ASP A 160 -11.30 4.94 -3.30
CA ASP A 160 -11.78 3.88 -4.17
C ASP A 160 -10.73 3.56 -5.24
N LEU A 161 -10.56 2.27 -5.53
CA LEU A 161 -9.59 1.80 -6.51
C LEU A 161 -10.29 1.40 -7.80
N VAL A 162 -9.83 1.98 -8.89
CA VAL A 162 -10.29 1.63 -10.25
C VAL A 162 -9.15 0.95 -10.99
N ILE A 163 -9.44 -0.19 -11.60
CA ILE A 163 -8.50 -0.88 -12.49
C ILE A 163 -9.09 -0.81 -13.89
N LEU A 164 -8.42 -0.08 -14.78
CA LEU A 164 -8.80 0.05 -16.18
C LEU A 164 -7.97 -0.91 -17.04
N ASN A 165 -8.55 -1.37 -18.15
CA ASN A 165 -7.72 -1.96 -19.19
C ASN A 165 -6.70 -0.92 -19.70
N ASP A 166 -5.58 -1.39 -20.25
CA ASP A 166 -4.46 -0.50 -20.57
C ASP A 166 -4.86 0.59 -21.59
N GLN A 167 -5.73 0.27 -22.55
CA GLN A 167 -6.20 1.23 -23.54
C GLN A 167 -7.08 2.32 -22.90
N THR A 168 -8.09 1.95 -22.11
CA THR A 168 -8.97 2.92 -21.41
C THR A 168 -8.14 3.81 -20.47
N TYR A 169 -7.14 3.24 -19.79
CA TYR A 169 -6.23 4.00 -18.93
C TYR A 169 -5.44 5.05 -19.71
N ASP A 170 -4.88 4.69 -20.87
CA ASP A 170 -4.09 5.61 -21.69
C ASP A 170 -4.96 6.70 -22.34
N GLU A 171 -6.21 6.40 -22.68
CA GLU A 171 -7.17 7.35 -23.25
C GLU A 171 -7.76 8.31 -22.19
N LEU A 172 -7.71 7.96 -20.91
CA LEU A 172 -8.21 8.80 -19.84
C LEU A 172 -7.29 10.02 -19.65
N ALA A 173 -7.79 11.20 -20.08
CA ALA A 173 -7.04 12.45 -20.01
C ALA A 173 -6.87 12.90 -18.56
N ASP A 174 -5.69 12.77 -18.00
CA ASP A 174 -5.29 13.37 -16.72
C ASP A 174 -3.78 13.29 -16.51
N SER A 175 -3.28 14.04 -15.52
CA SER A 175 -1.89 13.99 -15.10
C SER A 175 -1.57 12.64 -14.43
N GLU A 176 -0.56 11.95 -14.95
CA GLU A 176 -0.04 10.75 -14.29
C GLU A 176 0.73 11.13 -13.02
N SER A 177 0.47 10.41 -11.95
CA SER A 177 1.35 10.31 -10.80
C SER A 177 2.20 9.06 -10.93
N ILE A 178 3.38 9.09 -10.34
CA ILE A 178 4.23 7.90 -10.26
C ILE A 178 4.03 7.28 -8.88
N ILE A 179 3.78 5.97 -8.86
CA ILE A 179 3.88 5.15 -7.66
C ILE A 179 5.16 4.33 -7.76
N THR A 180 6.11 4.64 -6.89
CA THR A 180 7.41 3.98 -6.88
C THR A 180 7.49 2.98 -5.75
N LEU A 181 7.83 1.74 -6.08
CA LEU A 181 8.14 0.69 -5.12
C LEU A 181 9.64 0.64 -4.88
N PHE A 182 10.05 0.96 -3.66
CA PHE A 182 11.40 0.79 -3.15
C PHE A 182 11.51 -0.56 -2.44
N GLN A 183 12.10 -1.56 -3.05
CA GLN A 183 12.35 -2.84 -2.42
C GLN A 183 13.63 -2.74 -1.58
N LEU A 184 13.48 -2.83 -0.26
CA LEU A 184 14.59 -2.63 0.69
C LEU A 184 15.60 -3.78 0.63
N ASN A 185 16.88 -3.45 0.77
CA ASN A 185 17.92 -4.46 0.99
C ASN A 185 17.77 -5.09 2.38
N SER A 186 18.46 -6.21 2.63
CA SER A 186 18.32 -6.97 3.89
C SER A 186 18.64 -6.15 5.14
N GLY A 187 19.60 -5.22 5.07
CA GLY A 187 19.98 -4.37 6.18
C GLY A 187 19.04 -3.19 6.44
N SER A 188 18.11 -2.91 5.52
CA SER A 188 17.17 -1.79 5.61
C SER A 188 15.75 -2.21 5.95
N LYS A 189 15.45 -3.52 5.98
CA LYS A 189 14.16 -4.05 6.43
C LYS A 189 13.91 -3.73 7.90
N PHE A 190 12.65 -3.56 8.27
CA PHE A 190 12.28 -3.29 9.67
C PHE A 190 10.91 -3.88 10.02
N ASP A 191 10.56 -3.85 11.31
CA ASP A 191 9.23 -4.23 11.79
C ASP A 191 8.34 -2.99 11.83
N TYR A 192 7.17 -3.02 11.17
CA TYR A 192 6.18 -1.94 11.18
C TYR A 192 5.74 -1.56 12.61
N LYS A 193 5.75 -2.51 13.54
CA LYS A 193 5.44 -2.28 14.96
C LYS A 193 6.50 -1.47 15.69
N ASN A 194 7.71 -1.38 15.14
CA ASN A 194 8.74 -0.48 15.65
C ASN A 194 8.41 0.96 15.25
N LYS A 195 7.64 1.65 16.10
CA LYS A 195 7.17 3.01 15.85
C LYS A 195 8.29 4.03 15.69
N GLU A 196 9.40 3.85 16.41
CA GLU A 196 10.58 4.71 16.27
C GLU A 196 11.17 4.62 14.86
N LYS A 197 11.36 3.39 14.37
CA LYS A 197 11.88 3.14 13.02
C LYS A 197 10.92 3.61 11.94
N THR A 198 9.62 3.33 12.10
CA THR A 198 8.57 3.78 11.19
C THR A 198 8.56 5.31 11.08
N ASN A 199 8.56 6.02 12.22
CA ASN A 199 8.59 7.48 12.26
C ASN A 199 9.89 8.06 11.70
N GLN A 200 11.03 7.39 11.93
CA GLN A 200 12.30 7.78 11.33
C GLN A 200 12.23 7.77 9.81
N VAL A 201 11.70 6.69 9.22
CA VAL A 201 11.55 6.55 7.76
C VAL A 201 10.63 7.62 7.19
N PHE A 202 9.48 7.89 7.83
CA PHE A 202 8.59 8.99 7.42
C PHE A 202 9.31 10.33 7.43
N LYS A 203 10.00 10.70 8.51
CA LYS A 203 10.74 11.95 8.62
C LYS A 203 11.89 12.07 7.60
N GLU A 204 12.57 10.97 7.30
CA GLU A 204 13.60 10.94 6.25
C GLU A 204 13.00 11.29 4.89
N ILE A 205 11.85 10.70 4.53
CA ILE A 205 11.18 10.99 3.26
C ILE A 205 10.62 12.42 3.25
N GLU A 206 9.93 12.84 4.31
CA GLU A 206 9.38 14.19 4.47
C GLU A 206 10.46 15.27 4.31
N SER A 207 11.68 15.01 4.78
CA SER A 207 12.81 15.97 4.65
C SER A 207 13.15 16.33 3.20
N VAL A 208 12.86 15.45 2.24
CA VAL A 208 13.09 15.67 0.80
C VAL A 208 11.81 15.82 0.00
N TYR A 209 10.68 15.36 0.56
CA TYR A 209 9.34 15.44 -0.01
C TYR A 209 8.34 15.88 1.08
N PRO A 210 8.21 17.19 1.36
CA PRO A 210 7.44 17.74 2.49
C PRO A 210 5.96 17.32 2.51
N ASP A 211 5.32 17.19 1.34
CA ASP A 211 3.88 16.83 1.24
C ASP A 211 3.66 15.32 1.12
N SER A 212 4.48 14.50 1.78
CA SER A 212 4.48 13.04 1.62
C SER A 212 3.63 12.28 2.63
N GLU A 213 3.01 12.93 3.61
CA GLU A 213 2.32 12.26 4.74
C GLU A 213 1.32 11.19 4.28
N ASP A 214 0.44 11.52 3.31
CA ASP A 214 -0.56 10.60 2.76
C ASP A 214 -0.07 9.80 1.54
N LYS A 215 1.22 9.91 1.19
CA LYS A 215 1.78 9.40 -0.06
C LYS A 215 2.87 8.35 0.14
N VAL A 216 3.11 7.96 1.39
CA VAL A 216 4.10 6.94 1.76
C VAL A 216 3.40 5.78 2.43
N ASN A 217 3.61 4.58 1.92
CA ASN A 217 3.06 3.36 2.48
C ASN A 217 4.14 2.29 2.64
N PHE A 218 4.03 1.49 3.70
CA PHE A 218 4.92 0.37 3.97
C PHE A 218 4.28 -0.93 3.53
N VAL A 219 5.06 -1.78 2.88
CA VAL A 219 4.57 -3.05 2.34
C VAL A 219 5.51 -4.20 2.69
N ASP A 220 4.92 -5.38 2.78
CA ASP A 220 5.63 -6.65 2.80
C ASP A 220 5.49 -7.27 1.40
N ILE A 221 6.60 -7.26 0.64
CA ILE A 221 6.64 -7.76 -0.72
C ILE A 221 6.88 -9.26 -0.64
N GLU A 222 6.06 -10.04 -1.31
CA GLU A 222 6.26 -11.46 -1.54
C GLU A 222 7.27 -11.64 -2.70
N ASP A 223 8.34 -12.40 -2.45
CA ASP A 223 9.41 -12.70 -3.45
C ASP A 223 9.05 -13.94 -4.28
#